data_89c638be08927eb547a733d993a14d33
#
_entry.id   89c638be08927eb547a733d993a14d33
#
_cell.length_a   1.000
_cell.length_b   1.000
_cell.length_c   1.000
_cell.angle_alpha   90.00
_cell.angle_beta   90.00
_cell.angle_gamma   90.00
#
_symmetry.space_group_name_H-M   'P 1'
#
loop_
_entity.id
_entity.type
_entity.pdbx_description
1 polymer ?
#
loop_
_entity_poly.entity_id
_entity_poly.type
_entity_poly.pdbx_seq_one_letter_code
_entity_poly.pdbx_strand_id
1 'polypeptide(L)'
;MEVLTKYKCIFSDLDKTLLNAEGAISDYTRTTIQTIISHGIEFVPSSGRAFFSLPECLSEIRGLKYVITSNGACINDYHAKTALDKSCIPESTIERLAHYTEKLGAFVEVFINGQGYTQRPFFDDPSLIRGCNDFRIKYVRTTRKPVDDMRTFILDNRKDIESFVILVHPDKSSELEAKTRFQFPETYITHSEKHMIEISNINSGKHRGMEKFCSLMKIKPEETIAFGDAANDIEMLRSAGLGIAVANATEECRKSADRITEKSNIGDGVAAELRTIFPFWFQ
;
A
#
# COMPACT_ATOMS: atom_id res chain seq x y z
N MET A 1 0.74 0.09 -36.75
CA MET A 1 0.52 1.49 -36.38
C MET A 1 0.56 1.52 -34.83
N GLU A 2 1.63 2.06 -34.22
CA GLU A 2 1.66 2.23 -32.76
C GLU A 2 0.52 3.18 -32.39
N VAL A 3 -0.44 2.68 -31.60
CA VAL A 3 -1.45 3.53 -31.01
C VAL A 3 -0.75 4.34 -29.92
N LEU A 4 -0.38 5.58 -30.24
CA LEU A 4 0.19 6.51 -29.28
C LEU A 4 -0.84 6.79 -28.18
N THR A 5 -0.63 6.21 -27.02
CA THR A 5 -1.41 6.55 -25.81
C THR A 5 -0.72 7.70 -25.08
N LYS A 6 -1.51 8.57 -24.44
CA LYS A 6 -0.95 9.59 -23.56
C LYS A 6 -0.41 8.99 -22.25
N TYR A 7 -0.86 7.81 -21.85
CA TYR A 7 -0.50 7.21 -20.58
C TYR A 7 0.82 6.44 -20.68
N LYS A 8 1.67 6.61 -19.69
CA LYS A 8 3.00 5.99 -19.58
C LYS A 8 3.16 5.11 -18.35
N CYS A 9 2.33 5.33 -17.32
CA CYS A 9 2.41 4.57 -16.08
C CYS A 9 1.02 4.34 -15.49
N ILE A 10 0.83 3.16 -14.92
CA ILE A 10 -0.37 2.76 -14.20
C ILE A 10 0.05 2.40 -12.77
N PHE A 11 -0.54 3.05 -11.79
CA PHE A 11 -0.42 2.72 -10.38
C PHE A 11 -1.67 1.97 -9.93
N SER A 12 -1.50 0.92 -9.18
CA SER A 12 -2.64 0.17 -8.63
C SER A 12 -2.37 -0.22 -7.19
N ASP A 13 -3.33 0.08 -6.32
CA ASP A 13 -3.37 -0.59 -5.04
C ASP A 13 -3.54 -2.11 -5.23
N LEU A 14 -3.21 -2.88 -4.20
CA LEU A 14 -3.25 -4.33 -4.20
C LEU A 14 -4.51 -4.88 -3.54
N ASP A 15 -4.63 -4.69 -2.24
CA ASP A 15 -5.64 -5.34 -1.41
C ASP A 15 -7.04 -4.75 -1.69
N LYS A 16 -8.00 -5.61 -2.09
CA LYS A 16 -9.35 -5.19 -2.51
C LYS A 16 -9.41 -4.32 -3.76
N THR A 17 -8.27 -4.07 -4.43
CA THR A 17 -8.19 -3.35 -5.70
C THR A 17 -7.77 -4.28 -6.83
N LEU A 18 -6.50 -4.70 -6.86
CA LEU A 18 -5.97 -5.61 -7.87
C LEU A 18 -6.17 -7.08 -7.50
N LEU A 19 -6.01 -7.40 -6.20
CA LEU A 19 -6.12 -8.75 -5.67
C LEU A 19 -7.58 -9.14 -5.44
N ASN A 20 -7.91 -10.38 -5.74
CA ASN A 20 -9.20 -11.00 -5.42
C ASN A 20 -9.33 -11.33 -3.92
N ALA A 21 -10.41 -12.00 -3.52
CA ALA A 21 -10.68 -12.35 -2.13
C ALA A 21 -9.64 -13.33 -1.52
N GLU A 22 -8.99 -14.12 -2.35
CA GLU A 22 -7.94 -15.07 -1.96
C GLU A 22 -6.55 -14.43 -1.88
N GLY A 23 -6.43 -13.13 -2.20
CA GLY A 23 -5.15 -12.41 -2.26
C GLY A 23 -4.31 -12.77 -3.48
N ALA A 24 -4.93 -13.22 -4.55
CA ALA A 24 -4.33 -13.65 -5.79
C ALA A 24 -4.74 -12.75 -6.97
N ILE A 25 -4.07 -12.92 -8.10
CA ILE A 25 -4.38 -12.27 -9.37
C ILE A 25 -4.89 -13.34 -10.34
N SER A 26 -6.01 -13.09 -11.01
CA SER A 26 -6.54 -14.00 -12.03
C SER A 26 -5.66 -14.01 -13.29
N ASP A 27 -5.77 -15.07 -14.09
CA ASP A 27 -5.10 -15.14 -15.40
C ASP A 27 -5.53 -14.00 -16.33
N TYR A 28 -6.78 -13.57 -16.24
CA TYR A 28 -7.30 -12.46 -17.00
C TYR A 28 -6.62 -11.14 -16.60
N THR A 29 -6.50 -10.87 -15.32
CA THR A 29 -5.80 -9.68 -14.81
C THR A 29 -4.31 -9.76 -15.14
N ARG A 30 -3.65 -10.90 -14.90
CA ARG A 30 -2.22 -11.09 -15.19
C ARG A 30 -1.91 -10.85 -16.67
N THR A 31 -2.65 -11.48 -17.58
CA THR A 31 -2.43 -11.32 -19.02
C THR A 31 -2.71 -9.90 -19.48
N THR A 32 -3.70 -9.22 -18.90
CA THR A 32 -4.00 -7.83 -19.21
C THR A 32 -2.82 -6.93 -18.84
N ILE A 33 -2.29 -7.06 -17.62
CA ILE A 33 -1.13 -6.26 -17.18
C ILE A 33 0.11 -6.54 -18.04
N GLN A 34 0.38 -7.80 -18.36
CA GLN A 34 1.53 -8.17 -19.21
C GLN A 34 1.40 -7.57 -20.61
N THR A 35 0.20 -7.53 -21.18
CA THR A 35 -0.06 -6.86 -22.47
C THR A 35 0.20 -5.36 -22.37
N ILE A 36 -0.27 -4.69 -21.31
CA ILE A 36 -0.01 -3.27 -21.05
C ILE A 36 1.50 -3.00 -20.98
N ILE A 37 2.24 -3.78 -20.21
CA ILE A 37 3.69 -3.65 -20.07
C ILE A 37 4.41 -3.87 -21.41
N SER A 38 3.97 -4.85 -22.21
CA SER A 38 4.57 -5.13 -23.52
C SER A 38 4.40 -3.99 -24.53
N HIS A 39 3.41 -3.11 -24.32
CA HIS A 39 3.21 -1.89 -25.09
C HIS A 39 3.92 -0.64 -24.51
N GLY A 40 4.83 -0.85 -23.57
CA GLY A 40 5.71 0.20 -23.03
C GLY A 40 5.11 1.06 -21.93
N ILE A 41 3.98 0.65 -21.32
CA ILE A 41 3.42 1.32 -20.15
C ILE A 41 3.94 0.61 -18.89
N GLU A 42 4.56 1.36 -17.98
CA GLU A 42 4.95 0.80 -16.68
C GLU A 42 3.72 0.53 -15.80
N PHE A 43 3.69 -0.63 -15.18
CA PHE A 43 2.67 -0.99 -14.19
C PHE A 43 3.34 -1.07 -12.81
N VAL A 44 2.87 -0.27 -11.86
CA VAL A 44 3.51 -0.10 -10.55
C VAL A 44 2.49 -0.36 -9.44
N PRO A 45 2.51 -1.54 -8.81
CA PRO A 45 1.76 -1.78 -7.60
C PRO A 45 2.15 -0.79 -6.50
N SER A 46 1.14 -0.23 -5.78
CA SER A 46 1.33 0.75 -4.70
C SER A 46 0.55 0.32 -3.47
N SER A 47 1.24 -0.14 -2.43
CA SER A 47 0.62 -0.82 -1.29
C SER A 47 1.11 -0.31 0.07
N GLY A 48 0.26 -0.48 1.10
CA GLY A 48 0.66 -0.33 2.50
C GLY A 48 1.55 -1.47 3.01
N ARG A 49 1.67 -2.56 2.27
CA ARG A 49 2.48 -3.71 2.67
C ARG A 49 3.97 -3.38 2.69
N ALA A 50 4.72 -4.03 3.60
CA ALA A 50 6.17 -4.10 3.53
C ALA A 50 6.61 -4.93 2.31
N PHE A 51 7.80 -4.71 1.78
CA PHE A 51 8.27 -5.35 0.54
C PHE A 51 8.21 -6.89 0.60
N PHE A 52 8.73 -7.49 1.68
CA PHE A 52 8.71 -8.94 1.87
C PHE A 52 7.34 -9.51 2.31
N SER A 53 6.31 -8.64 2.38
CA SER A 53 4.92 -9.02 2.60
C SER A 53 4.07 -8.92 1.33
N LEU A 54 4.68 -8.60 0.19
CA LEU A 54 4.01 -8.59 -1.11
C LEU A 54 3.57 -10.00 -1.50
N PRO A 55 2.42 -10.15 -2.18
CA PRO A 55 1.92 -11.46 -2.59
C PRO A 55 2.78 -12.07 -3.69
N GLU A 56 3.00 -13.36 -3.60
CA GLU A 56 3.85 -14.11 -4.53
C GLU A 56 3.37 -14.04 -5.99
N CYS A 57 2.07 -13.90 -6.21
CA CYS A 57 1.48 -13.79 -7.54
C CYS A 57 1.99 -12.58 -8.37
N LEU A 58 2.58 -11.57 -7.74
CA LEU A 58 3.23 -10.48 -8.46
C LEU A 58 4.45 -10.97 -9.26
N SER A 59 5.14 -12.01 -8.80
CA SER A 59 6.29 -12.60 -9.51
C SER A 59 5.93 -13.24 -10.85
N GLU A 60 4.65 -13.57 -11.03
CA GLU A 60 4.13 -14.14 -12.27
C GLU A 60 3.87 -13.09 -13.36
N ILE A 61 3.87 -11.79 -13.00
CA ILE A 61 3.66 -10.69 -13.94
C ILE A 61 4.98 -10.41 -14.68
N ARG A 62 5.10 -10.92 -15.90
CA ARG A 62 6.30 -10.67 -16.72
C ARG A 62 6.45 -9.20 -17.02
N GLY A 63 7.64 -8.67 -16.78
CA GLY A 63 7.98 -7.27 -17.04
C GLY A 63 7.64 -6.31 -15.91
N LEU A 64 7.08 -6.77 -14.79
CA LEU A 64 6.93 -5.97 -13.58
C LEU A 64 8.32 -5.60 -13.04
N LYS A 65 8.64 -4.31 -12.95
CA LYS A 65 9.97 -3.85 -12.53
C LYS A 65 9.96 -3.17 -11.17
N TYR A 66 8.92 -2.41 -10.87
CA TYR A 66 8.88 -1.52 -9.72
C TYR A 66 7.65 -1.75 -8.87
N VAL A 67 7.79 -1.49 -7.57
CA VAL A 67 6.68 -1.49 -6.61
C VAL A 67 6.86 -0.35 -5.60
N ILE A 68 5.77 0.24 -5.18
CA ILE A 68 5.72 1.21 -4.08
C ILE A 68 5.16 0.47 -2.87
N THR A 69 5.87 0.55 -1.73
CA THR A 69 5.54 -0.17 -0.50
C THR A 69 5.47 0.76 0.71
N SER A 70 5.00 0.25 1.84
CA SER A 70 4.93 0.98 3.11
C SER A 70 4.19 2.33 2.95
N ASN A 71 3.04 2.32 2.23
CA ASN A 71 2.27 3.53 1.90
C ASN A 71 3.13 4.65 1.27
N GLY A 72 3.98 4.30 0.30
CA GLY A 72 4.79 5.30 -0.41
C GLY A 72 6.08 5.70 0.30
N ALA A 73 6.41 5.08 1.43
CA ALA A 73 7.69 5.30 2.09
C ALA A 73 8.87 4.70 1.31
N CYS A 74 8.63 3.68 0.50
CA CYS A 74 9.68 3.03 -0.30
C CYS A 74 9.24 2.84 -1.75
N ILE A 75 10.13 3.14 -2.68
CA ILE A 75 10.07 2.76 -4.09
C ILE A 75 11.14 1.71 -4.31
N ASN A 76 10.77 0.53 -4.77
CA ASN A 76 11.68 -0.60 -4.88
C ASN A 76 11.80 -1.10 -6.32
N ASP A 77 13.01 -1.51 -6.71
CA ASP A 77 13.20 -2.46 -7.78
C ASP A 77 12.72 -3.83 -7.30
N TYR A 78 11.72 -4.38 -7.98
CA TYR A 78 11.07 -5.61 -7.56
C TYR A 78 11.99 -6.83 -7.66
N HIS A 79 12.82 -6.91 -8.70
CA HIS A 79 13.71 -8.04 -8.95
C HIS A 79 15.03 -7.94 -8.19
N ALA A 80 15.63 -6.74 -8.15
CA ALA A 80 16.84 -6.51 -7.37
C ALA A 80 16.59 -6.52 -5.87
N LYS A 81 15.32 -6.38 -5.43
CA LYS A 81 14.89 -6.29 -4.03
C LYS A 81 15.61 -5.17 -3.27
N THR A 82 15.84 -4.04 -3.95
CA THR A 82 16.52 -2.87 -3.41
C THR A 82 15.63 -1.64 -3.50
N ALA A 83 15.71 -0.77 -2.50
CA ALA A 83 15.02 0.51 -2.53
C ALA A 83 15.74 1.48 -3.47
N LEU A 84 14.99 2.10 -4.38
CA LEU A 84 15.42 3.22 -5.22
C LEU A 84 15.25 4.55 -4.49
N ASP A 85 14.21 4.66 -3.66
CA ASP A 85 13.94 5.77 -2.74
C ASP A 85 13.37 5.23 -1.44
N LYS A 86 13.73 5.84 -0.31
CA LYS A 86 13.29 5.44 1.01
C LYS A 86 13.11 6.66 1.91
N SER A 87 11.97 6.73 2.59
CA SER A 87 11.62 7.80 3.54
C SER A 87 11.30 7.19 4.90
N CYS A 88 12.29 7.11 5.79
CA CYS A 88 12.08 6.66 7.17
C CYS A 88 11.46 7.76 8.04
N ILE A 89 10.73 7.34 9.07
CA ILE A 89 10.22 8.23 10.11
C ILE A 89 11.42 8.80 10.89
N PRO A 90 11.45 10.12 11.23
CA PRO A 90 12.55 10.69 12.00
C PRO A 90 12.78 9.97 13.34
N GLU A 91 14.05 9.76 13.72
CA GLU A 91 14.43 9.02 14.95
C GLU A 91 13.73 9.57 16.20
N SER A 92 13.72 10.91 16.35
CA SER A 92 13.05 11.57 17.50
C SER A 92 11.54 11.32 17.54
N THR A 93 10.91 11.17 16.39
CA THR A 93 9.48 10.83 16.29
C THR A 93 9.27 9.35 16.66
N ILE A 94 10.17 8.45 16.25
CA ILE A 94 10.12 7.04 16.63
C ILE A 94 10.27 6.86 18.15
N GLU A 95 11.20 7.58 18.79
CA GLU A 95 11.36 7.53 20.25
C GLU A 95 10.07 7.98 20.98
N ARG A 96 9.40 9.02 20.50
CA ARG A 96 8.11 9.47 21.02
C ARG A 96 6.99 8.47 20.77
N LEU A 97 6.93 7.85 19.58
CA LEU A 97 5.94 6.81 19.23
C LEU A 97 6.11 5.56 20.10
N ALA A 98 7.35 5.10 20.32
CA ALA A 98 7.62 3.97 21.18
C ALA A 98 7.11 4.21 22.62
N HIS A 99 7.38 5.40 23.19
CA HIS A 99 6.88 5.77 24.49
C HIS A 99 5.35 5.93 24.54
N TYR A 100 4.76 6.52 23.50
CA TYR A 100 3.32 6.71 23.39
C TYR A 100 2.57 5.37 23.37
N THR A 101 3.02 4.43 22.52
CA THR A 101 2.36 3.13 22.37
C THR A 101 2.57 2.22 23.57
N GLU A 102 3.71 2.33 24.25
CA GLU A 102 3.96 1.64 25.52
C GLU A 102 2.95 2.10 26.60
N LYS A 103 2.73 3.41 26.75
CA LYS A 103 1.72 3.95 27.69
C LYS A 103 0.30 3.51 27.37
N LEU A 104 -0.01 3.32 26.10
CA LEU A 104 -1.31 2.83 25.66
C LEU A 104 -1.48 1.32 25.87
N GLY A 105 -0.39 0.57 26.10
CA GLY A 105 -0.40 -0.90 26.07
C GLY A 105 -0.85 -1.45 24.73
N ALA A 106 -0.60 -0.73 23.63
CA ALA A 106 -1.03 -1.09 22.28
C ALA A 106 -0.07 -2.08 21.63
N PHE A 107 -0.60 -3.02 20.85
CA PHE A 107 0.21 -3.77 19.92
C PHE A 107 0.62 -2.90 18.74
N VAL A 108 1.84 -3.10 18.26
CA VAL A 108 2.39 -2.37 17.13
C VAL A 108 3.04 -3.30 16.11
N GLU A 109 3.05 -2.87 14.85
CA GLU A 109 3.91 -3.44 13.82
C GLU A 109 4.87 -2.34 13.34
N VAL A 110 6.12 -2.70 13.03
CA VAL A 110 7.07 -1.80 12.39
C VAL A 110 7.63 -2.44 11.13
N PHE A 111 7.85 -1.62 10.10
CA PHE A 111 8.46 -2.09 8.86
C PHE A 111 9.86 -1.50 8.76
N ILE A 112 10.85 -2.37 8.57
CA ILE A 112 12.27 -2.05 8.55
C ILE A 112 12.90 -2.77 7.39
N ASN A 113 13.49 -2.02 6.44
CA ASN A 113 14.16 -2.58 5.27
C ASN A 113 13.28 -3.62 4.52
N GLY A 114 12.00 -3.26 4.34
CA GLY A 114 11.02 -4.11 3.66
C GLY A 114 10.46 -5.28 4.47
N GLN A 115 10.91 -5.50 5.71
CA GLN A 115 10.43 -6.59 6.57
C GLN A 115 9.49 -6.04 7.65
N GLY A 116 8.35 -6.72 7.86
CA GLY A 116 7.43 -6.44 8.96
C GLY A 116 7.79 -7.19 10.24
N TYR A 117 7.69 -6.48 11.39
CA TYR A 117 7.90 -7.03 12.73
C TYR A 117 6.73 -6.70 13.63
N THR A 118 6.41 -7.58 14.58
CA THR A 118 5.34 -7.35 15.57
C THR A 118 5.65 -8.03 16.90
N GLN A 119 4.96 -7.61 17.98
CA GLN A 119 5.14 -8.27 19.28
C GLN A 119 4.76 -9.74 19.22
N ARG A 120 5.55 -10.58 19.91
CA ARG A 120 5.31 -12.02 19.99
C ARG A 120 3.89 -12.38 20.43
N PRO A 121 3.28 -11.80 21.49
CA PRO A 121 1.92 -12.17 21.88
C PRO A 121 0.89 -11.97 20.74
N PHE A 122 1.00 -10.88 19.98
CA PHE A 122 0.12 -10.65 18.83
C PHE A 122 0.45 -11.58 17.66
N PHE A 123 1.73 -11.90 17.44
CA PHE A 123 2.13 -12.86 16.40
C PHE A 123 1.57 -14.27 16.68
N ASP A 124 1.64 -14.72 17.94
CA ASP A 124 1.17 -16.03 18.36
C ASP A 124 -0.37 -16.11 18.33
N ASP A 125 -1.05 -15.02 18.73
CA ASP A 125 -2.51 -14.90 18.70
C ASP A 125 -2.99 -13.55 18.17
N PRO A 126 -3.09 -13.38 16.82
CA PRO A 126 -3.61 -12.15 16.24
C PRO A 126 -5.09 -11.86 16.57
N SER A 127 -5.84 -12.82 17.09
CA SER A 127 -7.24 -12.63 17.52
C SER A 127 -7.38 -11.72 18.74
N LEU A 128 -6.27 -11.43 19.44
CA LEU A 128 -6.22 -10.42 20.52
C LEU A 128 -6.67 -9.03 20.04
N ILE A 129 -6.61 -8.75 18.75
CA ILE A 129 -7.21 -7.56 18.14
C ILE A 129 -8.52 -7.96 17.44
N ARG A 130 -9.63 -7.47 17.95
CA ARG A 130 -10.95 -7.70 17.36
C ARG A 130 -10.98 -7.17 15.92
N GLY A 131 -11.51 -7.97 15.00
CA GLY A 131 -11.57 -7.66 13.57
C GLY A 131 -10.51 -8.39 12.74
N CYS A 132 -9.55 -9.07 13.36
CA CYS A 132 -8.66 -10.00 12.65
C CYS A 132 -9.44 -11.25 12.25
N ASN A 133 -9.62 -11.43 10.94
CA ASN A 133 -10.18 -12.63 10.35
C ASN A 133 -9.08 -13.67 10.04
N ASP A 134 -9.46 -14.86 9.59
CA ASP A 134 -8.52 -15.94 9.29
C ASP A 134 -7.47 -15.54 8.25
N PHE A 135 -7.85 -14.71 7.27
CA PHE A 135 -6.91 -14.16 6.28
C PHE A 135 -5.84 -13.30 6.96
N ARG A 136 -6.23 -12.37 7.84
CA ARG A 136 -5.29 -11.51 8.58
C ARG A 136 -4.39 -12.32 9.51
N ILE A 137 -4.94 -13.32 10.21
CA ILE A 137 -4.18 -14.22 11.07
C ILE A 137 -3.10 -14.94 10.27
N LYS A 138 -3.46 -15.55 9.14
CA LYS A 138 -2.51 -16.20 8.23
C LYS A 138 -1.46 -15.21 7.73
N TYR A 139 -1.90 -14.01 7.30
CA TYR A 139 -1.02 -12.97 6.78
C TYR A 139 0.03 -12.53 7.83
N VAL A 140 -0.36 -12.26 9.07
CA VAL A 140 0.57 -11.91 10.15
C VAL A 140 1.60 -13.02 10.35
N ARG A 141 1.14 -14.26 10.49
CA ARG A 141 2.02 -15.41 10.74
C ARG A 141 2.98 -15.74 9.60
N THR A 142 2.63 -15.38 8.36
CA THR A 142 3.48 -15.67 7.20
C THR A 142 4.41 -14.52 6.83
N THR A 143 4.08 -13.29 7.21
CA THR A 143 4.80 -12.10 6.72
C THR A 143 5.49 -11.28 7.82
N ARG A 144 5.15 -11.51 9.10
CA ARG A 144 5.78 -10.81 10.22
C ARG A 144 6.83 -11.66 10.90
N LYS A 145 7.83 -11.00 11.48
CA LYS A 145 8.76 -11.60 12.42
C LYS A 145 8.39 -11.20 13.84
N PRO A 146 8.27 -12.15 14.76
CA PRO A 146 7.95 -11.85 16.15
C PRO A 146 9.13 -11.23 16.89
N VAL A 147 8.84 -10.28 17.79
CA VAL A 147 9.79 -9.60 18.65
C VAL A 147 9.33 -9.69 20.10
N ASP A 148 10.23 -10.09 21.00
CA ASP A 148 9.92 -10.29 22.42
C ASP A 148 9.92 -8.96 23.19
N ASP A 149 10.95 -8.12 23.00
CA ASP A 149 11.03 -6.75 23.52
C ASP A 149 10.89 -5.74 22.38
N MET A 150 9.65 -5.39 22.06
CA MET A 150 9.35 -4.51 20.94
C MET A 150 9.87 -3.09 21.16
N ARG A 151 9.86 -2.60 22.41
CA ARG A 151 10.35 -1.25 22.72
C ARG A 151 11.84 -1.11 22.44
N THR A 152 12.65 -2.00 22.99
CA THR A 152 14.11 -2.03 22.74
C THR A 152 14.38 -2.22 21.26
N PHE A 153 13.67 -3.14 20.59
CA PHE A 153 13.82 -3.38 19.17
C PHE A 153 13.54 -2.12 18.31
N ILE A 154 12.48 -1.37 18.61
CA ILE A 154 12.14 -0.12 17.92
C ILE A 154 13.26 0.91 18.10
N LEU A 155 13.76 1.09 19.33
CA LEU A 155 14.79 2.08 19.64
C LEU A 155 16.14 1.75 18.98
N ASP A 156 16.50 0.48 18.92
CA ASP A 156 17.74 0.00 18.29
C ASP A 156 17.71 0.17 16.76
N ASN A 157 16.51 0.10 16.16
CA ASN A 157 16.31 0.19 14.72
C ASN A 157 15.69 1.52 14.25
N ARG A 158 15.62 2.55 15.11
CA ARG A 158 14.85 3.78 14.87
C ARG A 158 15.21 4.55 13.60
N LYS A 159 16.42 4.35 13.06
CA LYS A 159 16.88 5.00 11.82
C LYS A 159 16.22 4.43 10.55
N ASP A 160 15.78 3.17 10.62
CA ASP A 160 15.37 2.39 9.46
C ASP A 160 13.87 2.10 9.40
N ILE A 161 13.07 2.69 10.30
CA ILE A 161 11.63 2.45 10.36
C ILE A 161 10.91 3.23 9.27
N GLU A 162 10.37 2.50 8.29
CA GLU A 162 9.61 3.00 7.13
C GLU A 162 8.16 3.28 7.48
N SER A 163 7.58 2.40 8.30
CA SER A 163 6.19 2.47 8.74
C SER A 163 6.07 1.97 10.17
N PHE A 164 5.22 2.66 10.93
CA PHE A 164 4.86 2.32 12.30
C PHE A 164 3.34 2.18 12.37
N VAL A 165 2.85 1.00 12.73
CA VAL A 165 1.42 0.69 12.75
C VAL A 165 0.98 0.45 14.19
N ILE A 166 -0.02 1.19 14.65
CA ILE A 166 -0.68 0.92 15.93
C ILE A 166 -1.90 0.05 15.65
N LEU A 167 -1.94 -1.10 16.29
CA LEU A 167 -3.07 -2.02 16.22
C LEU A 167 -4.08 -1.63 17.30
N VAL A 168 -5.33 -1.44 16.89
CA VAL A 168 -6.37 -0.90 17.74
C VAL A 168 -7.68 -1.65 17.57
N HIS A 169 -8.47 -1.71 18.64
CA HIS A 169 -9.84 -2.20 18.53
C HIS A 169 -10.65 -1.27 17.61
N PRO A 170 -11.40 -1.77 16.61
CA PRO A 170 -12.11 -0.93 15.63
C PRO A 170 -12.99 0.17 16.26
N ASP A 171 -13.63 -0.11 17.39
CA ASP A 171 -14.51 0.85 18.08
C ASP A 171 -13.75 2.05 18.70
N LYS A 172 -12.42 1.94 18.86
CA LYS A 172 -11.56 3.00 19.40
C LYS A 172 -10.68 3.67 18.34
N SER A 173 -10.76 3.19 17.10
CA SER A 173 -9.84 3.60 16.03
C SER A 173 -9.91 5.10 15.76
N SER A 174 -11.10 5.64 15.51
CA SER A 174 -11.27 7.07 15.16
C SER A 174 -10.81 8.01 16.28
N GLU A 175 -11.10 7.67 17.55
CA GLU A 175 -10.65 8.46 18.68
C GLU A 175 -9.12 8.43 18.81
N LEU A 176 -8.53 7.24 18.73
CA LEU A 176 -7.08 7.10 18.86
C LEU A 176 -6.35 7.71 17.66
N GLU A 177 -6.88 7.59 16.45
CA GLU A 177 -6.32 8.22 15.26
C GLU A 177 -6.31 9.75 15.43
N ALA A 178 -7.41 10.37 15.87
CA ALA A 178 -7.47 11.79 16.11
C ALA A 178 -6.44 12.25 17.17
N LYS A 179 -6.30 11.51 18.27
CA LYS A 179 -5.27 11.76 19.29
C LYS A 179 -3.86 11.63 18.73
N THR A 180 -3.61 10.60 17.91
CA THR A 180 -2.31 10.34 17.31
C THR A 180 -1.93 11.46 16.33
N ARG A 181 -2.87 11.90 15.48
CA ARG A 181 -2.67 13.06 14.58
C ARG A 181 -2.34 14.35 15.35
N PHE A 182 -3.00 14.58 16.46
CA PHE A 182 -2.73 15.76 17.31
C PHE A 182 -1.32 15.69 17.95
N GLN A 183 -0.88 14.52 18.38
CA GLN A 183 0.43 14.35 19.03
C GLN A 183 1.62 14.26 18.07
N PHE A 184 1.38 13.84 16.82
CA PHE A 184 2.41 13.63 15.80
C PHE A 184 2.06 14.34 14.48
N PRO A 185 1.83 15.67 14.51
CA PRO A 185 1.44 16.44 13.31
C PRO A 185 2.52 16.44 12.22
N GLU A 186 3.76 16.08 12.57
CA GLU A 186 4.89 15.96 11.66
C GLU A 186 4.95 14.62 10.93
N THR A 187 3.88 13.80 11.01
CA THR A 187 3.82 12.49 10.35
C THR A 187 2.65 12.43 9.38
N TYR A 188 2.78 11.53 8.39
CA TYR A 188 1.65 11.12 7.56
C TYR A 188 0.94 9.94 8.24
N ILE A 189 -0.35 10.11 8.50
CA ILE A 189 -1.18 9.09 9.16
C ILE A 189 -2.33 8.71 8.22
N THR A 190 -2.52 7.42 8.03
CA THR A 190 -3.61 6.84 7.23
C THR A 190 -4.08 5.53 7.84
N HIS A 191 -5.04 4.88 7.19
CA HIS A 191 -5.48 3.54 7.52
C HIS A 191 -5.95 2.80 6.26
N SER A 192 -5.61 1.54 6.15
CA SER A 192 -6.15 0.60 5.15
C SER A 192 -7.28 -0.26 5.73
N GLU A 193 -7.26 -0.48 7.04
CA GLU A 193 -8.26 -1.24 7.80
C GLU A 193 -8.62 -0.51 9.11
N LYS A 194 -9.87 -0.67 9.57
CA LYS A 194 -10.38 0.01 10.78
C LYS A 194 -9.63 -0.32 12.08
N HIS A 195 -8.85 -1.37 12.11
CA HIS A 195 -8.08 -1.77 13.29
C HIS A 195 -6.61 -1.35 13.21
N MET A 196 -6.24 -0.52 12.25
CA MET A 196 -4.86 -0.09 12.00
C MET A 196 -4.77 1.43 11.91
N ILE A 197 -3.80 2.01 12.60
CA ILE A 197 -3.38 3.40 12.41
C ILE A 197 -1.96 3.34 11.87
N GLU A 198 -1.79 3.69 10.60
CA GLU A 198 -0.54 3.58 9.85
C GLU A 198 0.16 4.93 9.82
N ILE A 199 1.36 4.99 10.38
CA ILE A 199 2.15 6.19 10.56
C ILE A 199 3.42 6.07 9.72
N SER A 200 3.72 7.09 8.94
CA SER A 200 4.91 7.16 8.09
C SER A 200 5.53 8.54 8.15
N ASN A 201 6.65 8.73 7.47
CA ASN A 201 7.24 10.05 7.26
C ASN A 201 6.21 10.99 6.63
N ILE A 202 6.22 12.28 6.98
CA ILE A 202 5.31 13.29 6.43
C ILE A 202 5.35 13.36 4.89
N ASN A 203 6.49 13.03 4.29
CA ASN A 203 6.70 12.97 2.84
C ASN A 203 6.34 11.61 2.22
N SER A 204 5.63 10.75 2.98
CA SER A 204 5.08 9.49 2.50
C SER A 204 3.60 9.64 2.15
N GLY A 205 2.97 8.55 1.79
CA GLY A 205 1.64 8.46 1.21
C GLY A 205 1.75 7.89 -0.20
N LYS A 206 0.78 7.08 -0.63
CA LYS A 206 0.82 6.49 -1.98
C LYS A 206 0.96 7.54 -3.08
N HIS A 207 0.30 8.69 -2.91
CA HIS A 207 0.43 9.84 -3.82
C HIS A 207 1.87 10.37 -3.89
N ARG A 208 2.56 10.51 -2.74
CA ARG A 208 3.96 10.97 -2.70
C ARG A 208 4.90 9.95 -3.31
N GLY A 209 4.66 8.65 -3.06
CA GLY A 209 5.39 7.57 -3.73
C GLY A 209 5.21 7.62 -5.25
N MET A 210 3.99 7.85 -5.73
CA MET A 210 3.68 8.06 -7.14
C MET A 210 4.40 9.30 -7.71
N GLU A 211 4.32 10.45 -7.04
CA GLU A 211 4.99 11.69 -7.48
C GLU A 211 6.52 11.52 -7.59
N LYS A 212 7.14 10.89 -6.59
CA LYS A 212 8.59 10.59 -6.60
C LYS A 212 8.95 9.62 -7.73
N PHE A 213 8.16 8.55 -7.91
CA PHE A 213 8.37 7.62 -9.02
C PHE A 213 8.27 8.33 -10.37
N CYS A 214 7.24 9.15 -10.56
CA CYS A 214 7.05 9.95 -11.78
C CYS A 214 8.25 10.87 -12.04
N SER A 215 8.76 11.53 -10.99
CA SER A 215 9.95 12.36 -11.08
C SER A 215 11.19 11.57 -11.50
N LEU A 216 11.43 10.40 -10.89
CA LEU A 216 12.55 9.51 -11.23
C LEU A 216 12.48 9.03 -12.69
N MET A 217 11.29 8.71 -13.18
CA MET A 217 11.06 8.18 -14.53
C MET A 217 10.78 9.27 -15.58
N LYS A 218 10.75 10.54 -15.17
CA LYS A 218 10.43 11.70 -16.04
C LYS A 218 9.04 11.57 -16.69
N ILE A 219 8.07 11.05 -15.94
CA ILE A 219 6.66 10.91 -16.32
C ILE A 219 5.90 12.08 -15.71
N LYS A 220 4.99 12.68 -16.46
CA LYS A 220 4.12 13.73 -15.93
C LYS A 220 2.88 13.11 -15.25
N PRO A 221 2.31 13.75 -14.20
CA PRO A 221 1.09 13.24 -13.57
C PRO A 221 -0.06 12.99 -14.58
N GLU A 222 -0.23 13.84 -15.57
CA GLU A 222 -1.27 13.70 -16.61
C GLU A 222 -1.09 12.46 -17.50
N GLU A 223 0.09 11.85 -17.48
CA GLU A 223 0.44 10.63 -18.22
C GLU A 223 0.24 9.37 -17.37
N THR A 224 -0.46 9.47 -16.22
CA THR A 224 -0.66 8.35 -15.28
C THR A 224 -2.13 7.96 -15.12
N ILE A 225 -2.35 6.69 -14.81
CA ILE A 225 -3.62 6.14 -14.32
C ILE A 225 -3.38 5.62 -12.91
N ALA A 226 -4.33 5.79 -12.00
CA ALA A 226 -4.27 5.21 -10.67
C ALA A 226 -5.56 4.45 -10.33
N PHE A 227 -5.43 3.29 -9.66
CA PHE A 227 -6.54 2.48 -9.15
C PHE A 227 -6.44 2.34 -7.63
N GLY A 228 -7.60 2.40 -6.92
CA GLY A 228 -7.65 2.25 -5.48
C GLY A 228 -9.05 1.99 -4.94
N ASP A 229 -9.16 1.70 -3.63
CA ASP A 229 -10.42 1.39 -2.96
C ASP A 229 -10.61 2.06 -1.61
N ALA A 230 -9.54 2.52 -0.95
CA ALA A 230 -9.58 2.94 0.46
C ALA A 230 -9.02 4.35 0.70
N ALA A 231 -9.00 4.76 1.96
CA ALA A 231 -8.60 6.12 2.38
C ALA A 231 -7.15 6.48 1.97
N ASN A 232 -6.22 5.51 2.02
CA ASN A 232 -4.82 5.69 1.63
C ASN A 232 -4.61 5.85 0.11
N ASP A 233 -5.66 5.62 -0.70
CA ASP A 233 -5.62 5.80 -2.16
C ASP A 233 -6.14 7.16 -2.62
N ILE A 234 -6.95 7.85 -1.81
CA ILE A 234 -7.68 9.05 -2.19
C ILE A 234 -6.78 10.09 -2.86
N GLU A 235 -5.68 10.44 -2.22
CA GLU A 235 -4.76 11.44 -2.77
C GLU A 235 -4.00 10.93 -4.01
N MET A 236 -3.73 9.62 -4.11
CA MET A 236 -3.13 9.01 -5.30
C MET A 236 -4.09 9.11 -6.50
N LEU A 237 -5.38 8.81 -6.31
CA LEU A 237 -6.39 8.95 -7.35
C LEU A 237 -6.51 10.41 -7.82
N ARG A 238 -6.54 11.37 -6.89
CA ARG A 238 -6.62 12.81 -7.20
C ARG A 238 -5.40 13.35 -7.93
N SER A 239 -4.22 12.80 -7.66
CA SER A 239 -2.95 13.27 -8.24
C SER A 239 -2.65 12.65 -9.59
N ALA A 240 -3.33 11.59 -9.97
CA ALA A 240 -3.16 10.93 -11.26
C ALA A 240 -3.85 11.71 -12.40
N GLY A 241 -3.41 11.48 -13.65
CA GLY A 241 -4.09 11.98 -14.84
C GLY A 241 -5.45 11.34 -15.11
N LEU A 242 -5.69 10.17 -14.51
CA LEU A 242 -6.98 9.48 -14.45
C LEU A 242 -7.03 8.62 -13.18
N GLY A 243 -7.78 9.07 -12.20
CA GLY A 243 -8.03 8.33 -10.96
C GLY A 243 -9.28 7.45 -11.07
N ILE A 244 -9.16 6.18 -10.77
CA ILE A 244 -10.24 5.18 -10.92
C ILE A 244 -10.43 4.43 -9.61
N ALA A 245 -11.62 4.53 -9.03
CA ALA A 245 -12.01 3.72 -7.89
C ALA A 245 -12.61 2.38 -8.37
N VAL A 246 -12.27 1.27 -7.72
CA VAL A 246 -12.96 0.00 -8.01
C VAL A 246 -14.39 0.01 -7.46
N ALA A 247 -15.29 -0.81 -8.03
CA ALA A 247 -16.70 -0.82 -7.66
C ALA A 247 -16.97 -1.12 -6.18
N ASN A 248 -16.08 -1.85 -5.52
CA ASN A 248 -16.13 -2.14 -4.08
C ASN A 248 -15.43 -1.09 -3.19
N ALA A 249 -14.92 0.00 -3.75
CA ALA A 249 -14.26 1.05 -2.99
C ALA A 249 -15.20 1.73 -1.98
N THR A 250 -14.60 2.30 -0.94
CA THR A 250 -15.35 3.12 0.03
C THR A 250 -16.02 4.32 -0.65
N GLU A 251 -17.10 4.82 -0.05
CA GLU A 251 -17.82 5.97 -0.63
C GLU A 251 -16.92 7.21 -0.79
N GLU A 252 -16.03 7.45 0.17
CA GLU A 252 -15.09 8.56 0.13
C GLU A 252 -14.07 8.41 -1.02
N CYS A 253 -13.54 7.20 -1.21
CA CYS A 253 -12.64 6.89 -2.31
C CYS A 253 -13.34 7.04 -3.67
N ARG A 254 -14.57 6.53 -3.82
CA ARG A 254 -15.38 6.68 -5.04
C ARG A 254 -15.67 8.14 -5.39
N LYS A 255 -15.95 9.00 -4.40
CA LYS A 255 -16.16 10.45 -4.60
C LYS A 255 -14.89 11.19 -5.00
N SER A 256 -13.72 10.62 -4.76
CA SER A 256 -12.42 11.24 -5.09
C SER A 256 -11.89 10.84 -6.47
N ALA A 257 -12.51 9.87 -7.12
CA ALA A 257 -12.08 9.32 -8.40
C ALA A 257 -12.79 10.01 -9.59
N ASP A 258 -12.14 10.03 -10.74
CA ASP A 258 -12.72 10.48 -12.03
C ASP A 258 -13.69 9.45 -12.58
N ARG A 259 -13.44 8.15 -12.30
CA ARG A 259 -14.26 7.01 -12.72
C ARG A 259 -14.40 5.97 -11.64
N ILE A 260 -15.41 5.13 -11.80
CA ILE A 260 -15.62 3.92 -10.98
C ILE A 260 -15.71 2.75 -11.95
N THR A 261 -15.00 1.65 -11.67
CA THR A 261 -15.07 0.44 -12.49
C THR A 261 -16.46 -0.19 -12.41
N GLU A 262 -16.92 -0.85 -13.48
CA GLU A 262 -18.19 -1.60 -13.45
C GLU A 262 -18.12 -2.82 -12.52
N LYS A 263 -16.94 -3.44 -12.43
CA LYS A 263 -16.70 -4.66 -11.64
C LYS A 263 -15.88 -4.35 -10.40
N SER A 264 -16.12 -5.13 -9.35
CA SER A 264 -15.26 -5.13 -8.16
C SER A 264 -13.93 -5.81 -8.43
N ASN A 265 -13.03 -5.79 -7.44
CA ASN A 265 -11.78 -6.56 -7.46
C ASN A 265 -11.99 -8.06 -7.69
N ILE A 266 -13.07 -8.65 -7.15
CA ILE A 266 -13.41 -10.08 -7.37
C ILE A 266 -13.78 -10.36 -8.82
N GLY A 267 -14.33 -9.37 -9.52
CA GLY A 267 -14.72 -9.46 -10.93
C GLY A 267 -13.66 -8.91 -11.89
N ASP A 268 -12.39 -8.82 -11.48
CA ASP A 268 -11.28 -8.28 -12.29
C ASP A 268 -11.50 -6.82 -12.73
N GLY A 269 -12.01 -5.97 -11.85
CA GLY A 269 -12.40 -4.59 -12.17
C GLY A 269 -11.28 -3.77 -12.82
N VAL A 270 -10.05 -3.85 -12.28
CA VAL A 270 -8.87 -3.16 -12.84
C VAL A 270 -8.59 -3.62 -14.28
N ALA A 271 -8.54 -4.92 -14.52
CA ALA A 271 -8.25 -5.47 -15.84
C ALA A 271 -9.35 -5.17 -16.86
N ALA A 272 -10.62 -5.26 -16.45
CA ALA A 272 -11.75 -4.92 -17.31
C ALA A 272 -11.69 -3.44 -17.74
N GLU A 273 -11.42 -2.53 -16.81
CA GLU A 273 -11.29 -1.10 -17.09
C GLU A 273 -10.09 -0.80 -18.00
N LEU A 274 -8.94 -1.44 -17.75
CA LEU A 274 -7.76 -1.29 -18.63
C LEU A 274 -8.05 -1.72 -20.07
N ARG A 275 -8.80 -2.81 -20.26
CA ARG A 275 -9.22 -3.24 -21.62
C ARG A 275 -10.18 -2.27 -22.29
N THR A 276 -10.99 -1.57 -21.49
CA THR A 276 -11.87 -0.50 -22.00
C THR A 276 -11.06 0.75 -22.40
N ILE A 277 -10.01 1.09 -21.63
CA ILE A 277 -9.14 2.22 -21.95
C ILE A 277 -8.24 1.94 -23.17
N PHE A 278 -7.79 0.70 -23.33
CA PHE A 278 -6.86 0.28 -24.39
C PHE A 278 -7.44 -0.81 -25.32
N PRO A 279 -8.61 -0.62 -25.95
CA PRO A 279 -9.35 -1.69 -26.61
C PRO A 279 -8.58 -2.32 -27.79
N PHE A 280 -7.70 -1.57 -28.44
CA PHE A 280 -6.95 -2.05 -29.60
C PHE A 280 -5.84 -3.07 -29.27
N TRP A 281 -5.45 -3.19 -27.99
CA TRP A 281 -4.39 -4.12 -27.56
C TRP A 281 -4.93 -5.50 -27.18
N PHE A 282 -6.24 -5.65 -27.13
CA PHE A 282 -6.94 -6.85 -26.68
C PHE A 282 -7.90 -7.45 -27.72
N GLN A 283 -7.70 -7.06 -29.01
CA GLN A 283 -8.48 -7.60 -30.13
C GLN A 283 -7.93 -8.93 -30.62
#